data_91bacd5f8f3c0cc5803dd899e7ab4da5
#
_entry.id   91bacd5f8f3c0cc5803dd899e7ab4da5
#
_cell.length_a   1.000
_cell.length_b   1.000
_cell.length_c   1.000
_cell.angle_alpha   90.00
_cell.angle_beta   90.00
_cell.angle_gamma   90.00
#
_symmetry.space_group_name_H-M   'P 1'
#
loop_
_entity.id
_entity.type
_entity.pdbx_description
1 polymer ?
#
loop_
_entity_poly.entity_id
_entity_poly.type
_entity_poly.pdbx_seq_one_letter_code
_entity_poly.pdbx_strand_id
1 'polypeptide(L)'
;AVDGVSRFGRDLQGAAGHPEIWEQTGGKLDGFVASVGSGGTLAGVSMGLKAFNPGIQVYLADPMGSALYSYYKTGTLKAEGSSITEGIGQGRVTANLEGATIDGAFQIADEEAVPLIFELLEHEGLCLGGSTGINVAGAIRLARQLGPGHTIATVLCDNGARYQSKLFNPAFMRS
;
A
#
# COMPACT_ATOMS: atom_id res chain seq x y z
N ALA A 1 12.28 16.46 -15.65
CA ALA A 1 10.83 16.79 -15.71
C ALA A 1 10.00 15.76 -14.92
N VAL A 2 10.47 14.51 -14.79
CA VAL A 2 9.77 13.45 -14.04
C VAL A 2 9.93 13.65 -12.52
N ASP A 3 11.07 14.17 -12.08
CA ASP A 3 11.36 14.40 -10.65
C ASP A 3 10.46 15.46 -9.99
N GLY A 4 10.05 16.48 -10.74
CA GLY A 4 9.18 17.52 -10.20
C GLY A 4 7.76 17.04 -9.89
N VAL A 5 7.19 16.17 -10.74
CA VAL A 5 5.85 15.62 -10.55
C VAL A 5 5.83 14.64 -9.38
N SER A 6 6.88 13.85 -9.22
CA SER A 6 7.00 12.88 -8.13
C SER A 6 7.13 13.55 -6.76
N ARG A 7 7.95 14.60 -6.65
CA ARG A 7 8.07 15.40 -5.41
C ARG A 7 6.77 16.10 -5.06
N PHE A 8 6.09 16.67 -6.08
CA PHE A 8 4.79 17.31 -5.90
C PHE A 8 3.74 16.32 -5.35
N GLY A 9 3.72 15.08 -5.86
CA GLY A 9 2.85 14.03 -5.33
C GLY A 9 3.13 13.68 -3.87
N ARG A 10 4.41 13.61 -3.47
CA ARG A 10 4.81 13.39 -2.08
C ARG A 10 4.39 14.55 -1.17
N ASP A 11 4.68 15.77 -1.59
CA ASP A 11 4.43 16.96 -0.78
C ASP A 11 2.92 17.22 -0.62
N LEU A 12 2.12 16.98 -1.65
CA LEU A 12 0.67 17.14 -1.57
C LEU A 12 -0.04 15.97 -0.90
N GLN A 13 0.25 14.74 -1.28
CA GLN A 13 -0.40 13.57 -0.69
C GLN A 13 0.06 13.33 0.75
N GLY A 14 1.34 13.56 1.03
CA GLY A 14 1.87 13.49 2.38
C GLY A 14 1.36 14.62 3.26
N ALA A 15 1.38 15.86 2.78
CA ALA A 15 0.93 17.02 3.54
C ALA A 15 -0.58 17.04 3.78
N ALA A 16 -1.40 16.48 2.88
CA ALA A 16 -2.84 16.44 3.03
C ALA A 16 -3.35 15.20 3.78
N GLY A 17 -2.77 14.03 3.54
CA GLY A 17 -3.31 12.77 4.05
C GLY A 17 -2.95 12.45 5.50
N HIS A 18 -1.76 12.84 5.98
CA HIS A 18 -1.33 12.44 7.33
C HIS A 18 -2.05 13.19 8.47
N PRO A 19 -2.37 14.49 8.38
CA PRO A 19 -3.17 15.13 9.41
C PRO A 19 -4.57 14.53 9.52
N GLU A 20 -5.23 14.27 8.37
CA GLU A 20 -6.58 13.68 8.36
C GLU A 20 -6.59 12.29 8.99
N ILE A 21 -5.63 11.41 8.64
CA ILE A 21 -5.53 10.08 9.24
C ILE A 21 -5.33 10.20 10.76
N TRP A 22 -4.45 11.08 11.20
CA TRP A 22 -4.18 11.30 12.62
C TRP A 22 -5.39 11.84 13.37
N GLU A 23 -6.08 12.84 12.81
CA GLU A 23 -7.29 13.44 13.40
C GLU A 23 -8.44 12.44 13.44
N GLN A 24 -8.73 11.73 12.33
CA GLN A 24 -9.81 10.75 12.25
C GLN A 24 -9.63 9.56 13.18
N THR A 25 -8.39 9.20 13.50
CA THR A 25 -8.08 8.14 14.48
C THR A 25 -8.01 8.67 15.90
N GLY A 26 -8.25 9.98 16.13
CA GLY A 26 -8.12 10.61 17.44
C GLY A 26 -6.72 10.50 18.03
N GLY A 27 -5.68 10.47 17.19
CA GLY A 27 -4.29 10.28 17.59
C GLY A 27 -3.96 8.85 18.08
N LYS A 28 -4.86 7.90 17.84
CA LYS A 28 -4.68 6.48 18.22
C LYS A 28 -4.41 5.64 16.99
N LEU A 29 -3.22 5.78 16.44
CA LEU A 29 -2.76 5.03 15.27
C LEU A 29 -1.46 4.32 15.62
N ASP A 30 -1.43 3.01 15.40
CA ASP A 30 -0.27 2.15 15.69
C ASP A 30 0.43 1.70 14.42
N GLY A 31 -0.29 1.62 13.30
CA GLY A 31 0.26 1.16 12.04
C GLY A 31 -0.35 1.81 10.80
N PHE A 32 0.48 1.95 9.76
CA PHE A 32 0.07 2.36 8.43
C PHE A 32 0.68 1.44 7.37
N VAL A 33 -0.14 1.00 6.43
CA VAL A 33 0.32 0.12 5.34
C VAL A 33 -0.14 0.69 4.00
N ALA A 34 0.77 0.74 3.03
CA ALA A 34 0.40 1.05 1.65
C ALA A 34 1.36 0.41 0.64
N SER A 35 0.85 0.16 -0.55
CA SER A 35 1.63 -0.22 -1.72
C SER A 35 2.30 0.99 -2.37
N VAL A 36 3.28 0.73 -3.22
CA VAL A 36 4.07 1.76 -3.90
C VAL A 36 3.88 1.71 -5.41
N GLY A 37 3.31 2.80 -5.94
CA GLY A 37 3.45 3.20 -7.32
C GLY A 37 4.61 4.18 -7.47
N SER A 38 4.35 5.49 -7.35
CA SER A 38 5.41 6.52 -7.33
C SER A 38 6.16 6.62 -5.99
N GLY A 39 5.58 6.09 -4.92
CA GLY A 39 6.10 6.18 -3.56
C GLY A 39 5.64 7.41 -2.76
N GLY A 40 4.94 8.35 -3.42
CA GLY A 40 4.54 9.61 -2.78
C GLY A 40 3.64 9.42 -1.56
N THR A 41 2.64 8.56 -1.65
CA THR A 41 1.71 8.30 -0.54
C THR A 41 2.41 7.65 0.65
N LEU A 42 3.10 6.52 0.43
CA LEU A 42 3.77 5.81 1.52
C LEU A 42 4.81 6.69 2.21
N ALA A 43 5.63 7.39 1.44
CA ALA A 43 6.68 8.26 1.97
C ALA A 43 6.11 9.46 2.73
N GLY A 44 5.18 10.21 2.10
CA GLY A 44 4.62 11.42 2.70
C GLY A 44 3.84 11.12 3.98
N VAL A 45 3.01 10.06 3.97
CA VAL A 45 2.28 9.62 5.16
C VAL A 45 3.24 9.14 6.25
N SER A 46 4.29 8.36 5.89
CA SER A 46 5.32 7.93 6.85
C SER A 46 5.97 9.11 7.55
N MET A 47 6.47 10.07 6.78
CA MET A 47 7.15 11.25 7.32
C MET A 47 6.23 12.06 8.23
N GLY A 48 4.99 12.28 7.80
CA GLY A 48 4.02 13.03 8.57
C GLY A 48 3.55 12.33 9.84
N LEU A 49 3.17 11.05 9.76
CA LEU A 49 2.71 10.30 10.93
C LEU A 49 3.81 10.11 11.96
N LYS A 50 5.04 9.84 11.54
CA LYS A 50 6.18 9.69 12.45
C LYS A 50 6.61 11.01 13.09
N ALA A 51 6.26 12.17 12.51
CA ALA A 51 6.42 13.46 13.16
C ALA A 51 5.47 13.64 14.36
N PHE A 52 4.26 13.07 14.29
CA PHE A 52 3.32 13.05 15.43
C PHE A 52 3.68 11.98 16.46
N ASN A 53 3.97 10.77 16.00
CA ASN A 53 4.34 9.65 16.87
C ASN A 53 5.38 8.76 16.17
N PRO A 54 6.66 8.82 16.56
CA PRO A 54 7.73 7.99 15.99
C PRO A 54 7.51 6.47 16.16
N GLY A 55 6.65 6.05 17.10
CA GLY A 55 6.33 4.65 17.36
C GLY A 55 5.38 4.01 16.35
N ILE A 56 4.73 4.80 15.48
CA ILE A 56 3.84 4.25 14.45
C ILE A 56 4.64 3.36 13.49
N GLN A 57 4.15 2.14 13.29
CA GLN A 57 4.76 1.17 12.38
C GLN A 57 4.29 1.42 10.94
N VAL A 58 5.21 1.78 10.05
CA VAL A 58 4.90 2.01 8.63
C VAL A 58 5.45 0.88 7.77
N TYR A 59 4.57 0.20 7.07
CA TYR A 59 4.91 -0.97 6.27
C TYR A 59 4.56 -0.80 4.79
N LEU A 60 5.43 -1.32 3.95
CA LEU A 60 5.17 -1.52 2.53
C LEU A 60 4.37 -2.81 2.32
N ALA A 61 3.25 -2.75 1.60
CA ALA A 61 2.62 -3.91 0.99
C ALA A 61 3.03 -3.97 -0.48
N ASP A 62 3.82 -4.96 -0.86
CA ASP A 62 4.46 -5.05 -2.17
C ASP A 62 3.93 -6.27 -2.94
N PRO A 63 3.37 -6.11 -4.16
CA PRO A 63 2.89 -7.25 -4.93
C PRO A 63 4.04 -8.14 -5.39
N MET A 64 3.75 -9.38 -5.73
CA MET A 64 4.68 -10.23 -6.47
C MET A 64 5.11 -9.54 -7.76
N GLY A 65 6.35 -9.78 -8.22
CA GLY A 65 6.93 -9.10 -9.39
C GLY A 65 7.55 -7.74 -9.10
N SER A 66 7.40 -7.20 -7.88
CA SER A 66 8.08 -6.00 -7.41
C SER A 66 9.42 -6.33 -6.75
N ALA A 67 10.34 -5.37 -6.71
CA ALA A 67 11.65 -5.53 -6.09
C ALA A 67 11.80 -4.80 -4.74
N LEU A 68 10.81 -3.98 -4.35
CA LEU A 68 10.93 -3.15 -3.14
C LEU A 68 10.85 -3.99 -1.85
N TYR A 69 10.04 -5.05 -1.82
CA TYR A 69 10.04 -5.97 -0.68
C TYR A 69 11.45 -6.51 -0.39
N SER A 70 12.12 -7.04 -1.42
CA SER A 70 13.50 -7.54 -1.27
C SER A 70 14.46 -6.46 -0.81
N TYR A 71 14.34 -5.25 -1.37
CA TYR A 71 15.15 -4.11 -0.97
C TYR A 71 15.00 -3.75 0.51
N TYR A 72 13.78 -3.63 1.03
CA TYR A 72 13.55 -3.32 2.44
C TYR A 72 13.92 -4.46 3.39
N LYS A 73 13.95 -5.70 2.90
CA LYS A 73 14.37 -6.87 3.70
C LYS A 73 15.86 -7.13 3.69
N THR A 74 16.53 -6.95 2.55
CA THR A 74 17.92 -7.39 2.34
C THR A 74 18.85 -6.32 1.81
N GLY A 75 18.34 -5.15 1.47
CA GLY A 75 19.11 -4.08 0.81
C GLY A 75 19.32 -4.30 -0.70
N THR A 76 18.80 -5.39 -1.27
CA THR A 76 19.01 -5.75 -2.68
C THR A 76 17.69 -5.75 -3.45
N LEU A 77 17.66 -5.09 -4.61
CA LEU A 77 16.52 -5.11 -5.51
C LEU A 77 16.45 -6.46 -6.24
N LYS A 78 15.45 -7.27 -5.91
CA LYS A 78 15.18 -8.55 -6.57
C LYS A 78 13.67 -8.72 -6.71
N ALA A 79 13.19 -8.87 -7.95
CA ALA A 79 11.80 -9.18 -8.24
C ALA A 79 11.61 -10.69 -8.41
N GLU A 80 10.51 -11.22 -7.86
CA GLU A 80 10.14 -12.63 -7.99
C GLU A 80 8.64 -12.73 -8.29
N GLY A 81 8.28 -13.61 -9.23
CA GLY A 81 6.88 -13.81 -9.63
C GLY A 81 6.29 -12.68 -10.45
N SER A 82 4.99 -12.58 -10.44
CA SER A 82 4.19 -11.55 -11.12
C SER A 82 2.89 -11.30 -10.36
N SER A 83 2.21 -10.20 -10.67
CA SER A 83 0.90 -9.87 -10.10
C SER A 83 -0.01 -9.31 -11.18
N ILE A 84 -1.31 -9.56 -11.05
CA ILE A 84 -2.35 -8.98 -11.88
C ILE A 84 -2.58 -7.49 -11.59
N THR A 85 -2.06 -6.99 -10.47
CA THR A 85 -2.26 -5.61 -10.04
C THR A 85 -1.54 -4.62 -10.97
N GLU A 86 -2.16 -3.46 -11.18
CA GLU A 86 -1.64 -2.40 -12.06
C GLU A 86 -1.34 -1.13 -11.26
N GLY A 87 -0.37 -0.35 -11.72
CA GLY A 87 -0.01 0.94 -11.13
C GLY A 87 0.83 0.90 -9.86
N ILE A 88 1.08 -0.29 -9.32
CA ILE A 88 1.93 -0.55 -8.16
C ILE A 88 2.98 -1.62 -8.47
N GLY A 89 3.93 -1.81 -7.56
CA GLY A 89 5.03 -2.75 -7.76
C GLY A 89 6.17 -2.13 -8.57
N GLN A 90 7.26 -1.80 -7.90
CA GLN A 90 8.39 -1.10 -8.51
C GLN A 90 9.64 -1.98 -8.56
N GLY A 91 10.34 -1.95 -9.70
CA GLY A 91 11.65 -2.59 -9.88
C GLY A 91 12.83 -1.75 -9.34
N ARG A 92 12.56 -0.58 -8.80
CA ARG A 92 13.56 0.38 -8.31
C ARG A 92 13.06 1.17 -7.10
N VAL A 93 13.97 1.67 -6.29
CA VAL A 93 13.65 2.68 -5.28
C VAL A 93 13.39 4.01 -5.99
N THR A 94 12.22 4.59 -5.78
CA THR A 94 11.86 5.89 -6.36
C THR A 94 12.40 7.02 -5.49
N ALA A 95 12.68 8.18 -6.09
CA ALA A 95 13.16 9.35 -5.36
C ALA A 95 12.19 9.82 -4.25
N ASN A 96 10.90 9.53 -4.38
CA ASN A 96 9.91 9.87 -3.36
C ASN A 96 10.10 9.09 -2.04
N LEU A 97 10.73 7.92 -2.09
CA LEU A 97 11.01 7.12 -0.89
C LEU A 97 12.26 7.57 -0.13
N GLU A 98 13.03 8.51 -0.69
CA GLU A 98 14.20 9.08 -0.02
C GLU A 98 13.78 9.81 1.26
N GLY A 99 14.43 9.47 2.37
CA GLY A 99 14.16 10.06 3.68
C GLY A 99 12.90 9.53 4.39
N ALA A 100 12.11 8.67 3.75
CA ALA A 100 10.99 8.00 4.41
C ALA A 100 11.48 6.84 5.28
N THR A 101 10.93 6.74 6.49
CA THR A 101 11.20 5.60 7.38
C THR A 101 10.14 4.53 7.16
N ILE A 102 10.54 3.41 6.58
CA ILE A 102 9.71 2.23 6.39
C ILE A 102 10.21 1.13 7.32
N ASP A 103 9.38 0.73 8.28
CA ASP A 103 9.77 -0.19 9.35
C ASP A 103 9.80 -1.65 8.89
N GLY A 104 9.08 -1.96 7.81
CA GLY A 104 9.10 -3.29 7.23
C GLY A 104 8.32 -3.40 5.93
N ALA A 105 8.32 -4.61 5.37
CA ALA A 105 7.63 -4.89 4.12
C ALA A 105 7.01 -6.28 4.14
N PHE A 106 5.86 -6.42 3.48
CA PHE A 106 5.21 -7.68 3.19
C PHE A 106 5.17 -7.88 1.67
N GLN A 107 5.54 -9.06 1.20
CA GLN A 107 5.28 -9.47 -0.17
C GLN A 107 3.92 -10.14 -0.21
N ILE A 108 3.03 -9.64 -1.05
CA ILE A 108 1.63 -10.08 -1.15
C ILE A 108 1.40 -10.75 -2.49
N ALA A 109 0.90 -11.98 -2.45
CA ALA A 109 0.52 -12.72 -3.65
C ALA A 109 -0.93 -12.41 -4.06
N ASP A 110 -1.25 -12.61 -5.34
CA ASP A 110 -2.59 -12.38 -5.87
C ASP A 110 -3.63 -13.32 -5.23
N GLU A 111 -3.23 -14.54 -4.88
CA GLU A 111 -4.08 -15.52 -4.19
C GLU A 111 -4.55 -15.04 -2.81
N GLU A 112 -3.82 -14.13 -2.18
CA GLU A 112 -4.21 -13.49 -0.93
C GLU A 112 -4.99 -12.20 -1.17
N ALA A 113 -4.56 -11.37 -2.13
CA ALA A 113 -5.12 -10.05 -2.36
C ALA A 113 -6.48 -10.07 -3.09
N VAL A 114 -6.61 -10.93 -4.11
CA VAL A 114 -7.81 -10.94 -4.97
C VAL A 114 -9.08 -11.37 -4.22
N PRO A 115 -9.09 -12.42 -3.39
CA PRO A 115 -10.27 -12.76 -2.60
C PRO A 115 -10.78 -11.61 -1.74
N LEU A 116 -9.89 -10.82 -1.12
CA LEU A 116 -10.27 -9.68 -0.28
C LEU A 116 -11.03 -8.59 -1.04
N ILE A 117 -10.73 -8.40 -2.33
CA ILE A 117 -11.46 -7.44 -3.17
C ILE A 117 -12.91 -7.89 -3.36
N PHE A 118 -13.11 -9.18 -3.58
CA PHE A 118 -14.45 -9.75 -3.74
C PHE A 118 -15.21 -9.80 -2.42
N GLU A 119 -14.56 -10.08 -1.30
CA GLU A 119 -15.15 -9.99 0.04
C GLU A 119 -15.62 -8.56 0.35
N LEU A 120 -14.81 -7.54 0.04
CA LEU A 120 -15.20 -6.14 0.19
C LEU A 120 -16.39 -5.77 -0.71
N LEU A 121 -16.44 -6.31 -1.93
CA LEU A 121 -17.56 -6.08 -2.83
C LEU A 121 -18.85 -6.76 -2.31
N GLU A 122 -18.79 -8.00 -1.88
CA GLU A 122 -19.94 -8.79 -1.45
C GLU A 122 -20.51 -8.34 -0.09
N HIS A 123 -19.64 -8.03 0.85
CA HIS A 123 -20.06 -7.76 2.24
C HIS A 123 -20.18 -6.27 2.56
N GLU A 124 -19.38 -5.43 1.89
CA GLU A 124 -19.34 -3.96 2.17
C GLU A 124 -19.88 -3.12 1.01
N GLY A 125 -20.17 -3.73 -0.16
CA GLY A 125 -20.58 -3.01 -1.35
C GLY A 125 -19.49 -2.17 -1.99
N LEU A 126 -18.21 -2.42 -1.67
CA LEU A 126 -17.06 -1.65 -2.11
C LEU A 126 -16.42 -2.29 -3.35
N CYS A 127 -16.72 -1.76 -4.54
CA CYS A 127 -16.09 -2.17 -5.79
C CYS A 127 -14.77 -1.43 -6.00
N LEU A 128 -13.63 -2.09 -5.74
CA LEU A 128 -12.30 -1.48 -5.65
C LEU A 128 -11.28 -2.18 -6.56
N GLY A 129 -10.17 -1.50 -6.84
CA GLY A 129 -9.09 -2.01 -7.69
C GLY A 129 -8.11 -2.95 -6.98
N GLY A 130 -7.20 -3.55 -7.77
CA GLY A 130 -6.23 -4.55 -7.30
C GLY A 130 -5.30 -4.07 -6.20
N SER A 131 -4.86 -2.82 -6.26
CA SER A 131 -4.00 -2.21 -5.23
C SER A 131 -4.66 -2.19 -3.84
N THR A 132 -6.00 -2.09 -3.77
CA THR A 132 -6.74 -2.20 -2.51
C THR A 132 -6.56 -3.58 -1.88
N GLY A 133 -6.66 -4.67 -2.66
CA GLY A 133 -6.44 -6.02 -2.13
C GLY A 133 -5.04 -6.19 -1.54
N ILE A 134 -4.01 -5.67 -2.22
CA ILE A 134 -2.63 -5.67 -1.72
C ILE A 134 -2.52 -4.89 -0.39
N ASN A 135 -3.12 -3.71 -0.32
CA ASN A 135 -3.10 -2.86 0.86
C ASN A 135 -3.82 -3.49 2.05
N VAL A 136 -5.01 -4.05 1.83
CA VAL A 136 -5.80 -4.71 2.88
C VAL A 136 -5.12 -5.97 3.38
N ALA A 137 -4.55 -6.80 2.49
CA ALA A 137 -3.76 -7.97 2.88
C ALA A 137 -2.56 -7.58 3.76
N GLY A 138 -1.84 -6.52 3.36
CA GLY A 138 -0.74 -5.97 4.15
C GLY A 138 -1.20 -5.47 5.52
N ALA A 139 -2.33 -4.76 5.59
CA ALA A 139 -2.90 -4.29 6.85
C ALA A 139 -3.32 -5.45 7.77
N ILE A 140 -3.93 -6.51 7.24
CA ILE A 140 -4.26 -7.73 7.99
C ILE A 140 -2.99 -8.38 8.55
N ARG A 141 -1.92 -8.47 7.77
CA ARG A 141 -0.64 -9.03 8.25
C ARG A 141 -0.05 -8.20 9.37
N LEU A 142 -0.07 -6.86 9.25
CA LEU A 142 0.42 -5.98 10.30
C LEU A 142 -0.45 -6.09 11.56
N ALA A 143 -1.78 -6.17 11.41
CA ALA A 143 -2.69 -6.38 12.53
C ALA A 143 -2.40 -7.68 13.30
N ARG A 144 -2.14 -8.76 12.58
CA ARG A 144 -1.74 -10.05 13.18
C ARG A 144 -0.39 -9.96 13.87
N GLN A 145 0.55 -9.21 13.34
CA GLN A 145 1.88 -9.02 13.92
C GLN A 145 1.83 -8.19 15.21
N LEU A 146 1.03 -7.11 15.24
CA LEU A 146 0.90 -6.24 16.41
C LEU A 146 -0.01 -6.84 17.49
N GLY A 147 -0.99 -7.66 17.09
CA GLY A 147 -1.96 -8.24 17.98
C GLY A 147 -3.19 -7.36 18.25
N PRO A 148 -4.10 -7.79 19.13
CA PRO A 148 -5.34 -7.08 19.40
C PRO A 148 -5.11 -5.74 20.11
N GLY A 149 -6.04 -4.81 19.91
CA GLY A 149 -6.03 -3.49 20.55
C GLY A 149 -5.26 -2.41 19.78
N HIS A 150 -4.72 -2.72 18.60
CA HIS A 150 -4.02 -1.75 17.74
C HIS A 150 -4.90 -1.23 16.62
N THR A 151 -4.71 0.05 16.28
CA THR A 151 -5.37 0.72 15.17
C THR A 151 -4.42 0.79 13.98
N ILE A 152 -4.86 0.26 12.83
CA ILE A 152 -4.08 0.25 11.59
C ILE A 152 -4.88 0.92 10.49
N ALA A 153 -4.25 1.85 9.78
CA ALA A 153 -4.82 2.50 8.62
C ALA A 153 -4.16 1.99 7.33
N THR A 154 -4.96 1.98 6.26
CA THR A 154 -4.48 1.73 4.91
C THR A 154 -5.28 2.54 3.90
N VAL A 155 -4.93 2.46 2.61
CA VAL A 155 -5.55 3.23 1.53
C VAL A 155 -6.37 2.32 0.62
N LEU A 156 -7.64 2.66 0.42
CA LEU A 156 -8.49 2.11 -0.63
C LEU A 156 -8.32 2.99 -1.87
N CYS A 157 -7.47 2.58 -2.83
CA CYS A 157 -6.86 3.49 -3.81
C CYS A 157 -7.82 3.97 -4.88
N ASP A 158 -8.48 3.06 -5.61
CA ASP A 158 -9.29 3.41 -6.77
C ASP A 158 -10.50 2.49 -6.98
N ASN A 159 -11.42 2.98 -7.80
CA ASN A 159 -12.66 2.28 -8.11
C ASN A 159 -12.42 1.09 -9.06
N GLY A 160 -13.09 -0.03 -8.80
CA GLY A 160 -13.00 -1.27 -9.56
C GLY A 160 -13.52 -1.17 -11.00
N ALA A 161 -14.30 -0.15 -11.36
CA ALA A 161 -14.82 0.02 -12.72
C ALA A 161 -13.71 0.08 -13.79
N ARG A 162 -12.50 0.49 -13.45
CA ARG A 162 -11.33 0.50 -14.35
C ARG A 162 -10.81 -0.90 -14.67
N TYR A 163 -11.21 -1.92 -13.92
CA TYR A 163 -10.68 -3.28 -13.97
C TYR A 163 -11.69 -4.32 -14.46
N GLN A 164 -12.81 -3.87 -15.09
CA GLN A 164 -13.87 -4.73 -15.58
C GLN A 164 -13.40 -5.75 -16.61
N SER A 165 -12.42 -5.39 -17.45
CA SER A 165 -11.90 -6.29 -18.49
C SER A 165 -10.92 -7.34 -17.98
N LYS A 166 -10.41 -7.20 -16.75
CA LYS A 166 -9.42 -8.08 -16.13
C LYS A 166 -9.95 -8.66 -14.81
N LEU A 167 -9.78 -7.93 -13.73
CA LEU A 167 -10.09 -8.38 -12.36
C LEU A 167 -11.56 -8.84 -12.19
N PHE A 168 -12.49 -8.14 -12.83
CA PHE A 168 -13.93 -8.47 -12.78
C PHE A 168 -14.43 -9.22 -14.04
N ASN A 169 -13.54 -9.77 -14.85
CA ASN A 169 -13.86 -10.59 -16.00
C ASN A 169 -13.59 -12.07 -15.69
N PRO A 170 -14.64 -12.91 -15.52
CA PRO A 170 -14.46 -14.31 -15.19
C PRO A 170 -13.66 -15.12 -16.22
N ALA A 171 -13.68 -14.71 -17.49
CA ALA A 171 -12.91 -15.38 -18.54
C ALA A 171 -11.42 -15.09 -18.40
N PHE A 172 -11.06 -13.86 -18.04
CA PHE A 172 -9.68 -13.46 -17.77
C PHE A 172 -9.13 -14.11 -16.49
N MET A 173 -9.94 -14.18 -15.43
CA MET A 173 -9.52 -14.74 -14.14
C MET A 173 -9.33 -16.26 -14.15
N ARG A 174 -9.81 -16.96 -15.20
CA ARG A 174 -9.62 -18.41 -15.37
C ARG A 174 -8.48 -18.77 -16.32
N SER A 175 -7.91 -17.81 -17.03
CA SER A 175 -6.80 -18.02 -17.97
C SER A 175 -5.45 -17.99 -17.23
#